data_e0a12dfec4887d266edb0d594797fba2
#
_entry.id   e0a12dfec4887d266edb0d594797fba2
#
_cell.length_a   1.000
_cell.length_b   1.000
_cell.length_c   1.000
_cell.angle_alpha   90.00
_cell.angle_beta   90.00
_cell.angle_gamma   90.00
#
_symmetry.space_group_name_H-M   'P 1'
#
loop_
_entity.id
_entity.type
_entity.pdbx_description
1 polymer ?
#
loop_
_entity_poly.entity_id
_entity_poly.type
_entity_poly.pdbx_seq_one_letter_code
_entity_poly.pdbx_strand_id
1 'polypeptide(L)'
;LNNDDDEKLGRTLPKVIADVLRITPAEARRRLRDAAQLCPRISLTGQPLPPVLPSTAEAWSAGLLDLDHLRAIQRFTRELPTGLPVAERERAEAFLAEKAGELRPDQLEKVADKLAVTLNPDGTFSDAERALRRGFVWSGRQGPDGMSAGRLIATPQLRAEIDAWLAKFAAPGMCNPDDQTPTVTGEPTQGTIDRDARSHAQRQHDALSALVRGRLGDPQLGKHNGLPVTIIATATVEQLQSGTGHAVTAGGSLIPIPDLIRMASHAYHYLAIFEDGDERPLYLGRSKRIASADQRVVLHAKDRGCSAPGCDVPGYLCEVHHVDEWSDGGLTNVDRLTFACGPHHRLIRLGGWRTRKRNDGRTEWLPPPQLPLPVGTNTFHHPERLLPGDQT
;
A
#
# COMPACT_ATOMS: atom_id res chain seq x y z
N LEU A 1 -0.22 -9.49 24.64
CA LEU A 1 1.06 -9.50 23.92
C LEU A 1 1.59 -8.07 23.95
N ASN A 2 2.76 -7.87 24.54
CA ASN A 2 3.42 -6.58 24.64
C ASN A 2 4.18 -6.28 23.34
N ASN A 3 4.53 -5.00 23.10
CA ASN A 3 5.35 -4.56 21.95
C ASN A 3 6.68 -5.34 21.82
N ASP A 4 7.23 -5.85 22.93
CA ASP A 4 8.42 -6.70 22.97
C ASP A 4 8.21 -8.09 22.32
N ASP A 5 6.98 -8.59 22.30
CA ASP A 5 6.65 -9.87 21.67
C ASP A 5 6.54 -9.72 20.14
N ASP A 6 6.14 -8.54 19.64
CA ASP A 6 6.12 -8.23 18.21
C ASP A 6 7.54 -8.21 17.60
N GLU A 7 8.54 -7.73 18.36
CA GLU A 7 9.95 -7.75 17.91
C GLU A 7 10.52 -9.17 17.85
N LYS A 8 10.13 -10.03 18.78
CA LYS A 8 10.60 -11.43 18.85
C LYS A 8 9.95 -12.33 17.80
N LEU A 9 8.67 -12.09 17.47
CA LEU A 9 7.94 -12.90 16.49
C LEU A 9 8.22 -12.50 15.05
N GLY A 10 8.81 -11.31 14.84
CA GLY A 10 9.12 -10.84 13.51
C GLY A 10 7.92 -10.51 12.63
N ARG A 11 6.76 -10.48 13.23
CA ARG A 11 5.49 -10.19 12.56
C ARG A 11 4.70 -9.25 13.47
N THR A 12 4.00 -8.31 12.87
CA THR A 12 3.06 -7.49 13.64
C THR A 12 1.95 -8.37 14.21
N LEU A 13 1.47 -8.05 15.42
CA LEU A 13 0.38 -8.77 16.09
C LEU A 13 -0.79 -9.15 15.15
N PRO A 14 -1.26 -8.28 14.23
CA PRO A 14 -2.29 -8.66 13.27
C PRO A 14 -1.92 -9.82 12.36
N LYS A 15 -0.66 -9.95 11.96
CA LYS A 15 -0.22 -11.07 11.11
C LYS A 15 -0.17 -12.38 11.90
N VAL A 16 0.28 -12.34 13.15
CA VAL A 16 0.25 -13.51 14.04
C VAL A 16 -1.17 -14.01 14.25
N ILE A 17 -2.10 -13.11 14.56
CA ILE A 17 -3.52 -13.46 14.74
C ILE A 17 -4.12 -14.01 13.45
N ALA A 18 -3.76 -13.41 12.29
CA ALA A 18 -4.24 -13.87 11.00
C ALA A 18 -3.82 -15.32 10.71
N ASP A 19 -2.57 -15.66 10.97
CA ASP A 19 -2.04 -17.01 10.76
C ASP A 19 -2.69 -18.03 11.72
N VAL A 20 -2.80 -17.69 13.01
CA VAL A 20 -3.40 -18.58 14.03
C VAL A 20 -4.87 -18.85 13.76
N LEU A 21 -5.63 -17.80 13.43
CA LEU A 21 -7.09 -17.90 13.20
C LEU A 21 -7.44 -18.23 11.75
N ARG A 22 -6.47 -18.31 10.85
CA ARG A 22 -6.66 -18.52 9.40
C ARG A 22 -7.60 -17.50 8.78
N ILE A 23 -7.46 -16.24 9.17
CA ILE A 23 -8.20 -15.09 8.63
C ILE A 23 -7.24 -14.13 7.93
N THR A 24 -7.80 -13.17 7.18
CA THR A 24 -6.94 -12.17 6.53
C THR A 24 -6.30 -11.22 7.56
N PRO A 25 -5.10 -10.67 7.29
CA PRO A 25 -4.49 -9.63 8.15
C PRO A 25 -5.36 -8.38 8.31
N ALA A 26 -6.21 -8.08 7.31
CA ALA A 26 -7.19 -6.99 7.39
C ALA A 26 -8.27 -7.28 8.42
N GLU A 27 -8.78 -8.51 8.44
CA GLU A 27 -9.76 -8.97 9.41
C GLU A 27 -9.16 -9.02 10.82
N ALA A 28 -7.94 -9.49 10.97
CA ALA A 28 -7.23 -9.47 12.25
C ALA A 28 -7.08 -8.03 12.79
N ARG A 29 -6.67 -7.08 11.95
CA ARG A 29 -6.60 -5.65 12.32
C ARG A 29 -7.97 -5.08 12.71
N ARG A 30 -9.03 -5.49 12.02
CA ARG A 30 -10.39 -5.08 12.36
C ARG A 30 -10.75 -5.56 13.76
N ARG A 31 -10.60 -6.86 14.04
CA ARG A 31 -10.92 -7.45 15.36
C ARG A 31 -10.13 -6.81 16.49
N LEU A 32 -8.86 -6.50 16.27
CA LEU A 32 -8.03 -5.79 17.26
C LEU A 32 -8.55 -4.37 17.53
N ARG A 33 -8.96 -3.63 16.49
CA ARG A 33 -9.56 -2.30 16.68
C ARG A 33 -10.89 -2.38 17.43
N ASP A 34 -11.73 -3.35 17.11
CA ASP A 34 -13.01 -3.58 17.81
C ASP A 34 -12.76 -3.92 19.27
N ALA A 35 -11.84 -4.84 19.55
CA ALA A 35 -11.45 -5.21 20.91
C ALA A 35 -10.88 -4.02 21.71
N ALA A 36 -10.07 -3.17 21.09
CA ALA A 36 -9.52 -1.98 21.75
C ALA A 36 -10.60 -0.99 22.21
N GLN A 37 -11.79 -1.02 21.60
CA GLN A 37 -12.91 -0.13 21.95
C GLN A 37 -13.94 -0.79 22.86
N LEU A 38 -14.13 -2.10 22.73
CA LEU A 38 -15.19 -2.83 23.43
C LEU A 38 -14.69 -3.62 24.66
N CYS A 39 -13.38 -3.87 24.78
CA CYS A 39 -12.83 -4.58 25.93
C CYS A 39 -12.42 -3.62 27.05
N PRO A 40 -12.48 -4.06 28.34
CA PRO A 40 -11.88 -3.34 29.44
C PRO A 40 -10.40 -3.05 29.19
N ARG A 41 -9.95 -1.88 29.61
CA ARG A 41 -8.57 -1.40 29.44
C ARG A 41 -7.84 -1.46 30.77
N ILE A 42 -6.51 -1.38 30.73
CA ILE A 42 -5.66 -1.26 31.91
C ILE A 42 -4.93 0.08 31.84
N SER A 43 -4.98 0.86 32.92
CA SER A 43 -4.23 2.11 33.03
C SER A 43 -2.72 1.85 33.12
N LEU A 44 -1.90 2.85 32.92
CA LEU A 44 -0.44 2.76 33.13
C LEU A 44 -0.05 2.35 34.55
N THR A 45 -0.96 2.57 35.53
CA THR A 45 -0.79 2.17 36.93
C THR A 45 -1.37 0.80 37.24
N GLY A 46 -1.84 0.04 36.24
CA GLY A 46 -2.41 -1.30 36.42
C GLY A 46 -3.88 -1.34 36.84
N GLN A 47 -4.56 -0.20 36.95
CA GLN A 47 -5.98 -0.16 37.34
C GLN A 47 -6.88 -0.48 36.14
N PRO A 48 -7.97 -1.25 36.34
CA PRO A 48 -8.95 -1.51 35.29
C PRO A 48 -9.71 -0.22 34.93
N LEU A 49 -9.86 0.01 33.64
CA LEU A 49 -10.64 1.10 33.07
C LEU A 49 -11.80 0.51 32.24
N PRO A 50 -12.94 1.20 32.14
CA PRO A 50 -14.02 0.77 31.27
C PRO A 50 -13.60 0.74 29.80
N PRO A 51 -14.35 0.04 28.94
CA PRO A 51 -14.21 0.16 27.50
C PRO A 51 -14.26 1.62 27.01
N VAL A 52 -13.76 1.88 25.81
CA VAL A 52 -13.87 3.23 25.18
C VAL A 52 -15.33 3.53 24.83
N LEU A 53 -16.08 2.49 24.44
CA LEU A 53 -17.51 2.55 24.10
C LEU A 53 -18.27 1.63 25.08
N PRO A 54 -18.57 2.07 26.32
CA PRO A 54 -19.08 1.20 27.36
C PRO A 54 -20.49 0.68 27.08
N SER A 55 -21.41 1.54 26.63
CA SER A 55 -22.79 1.13 26.33
C SER A 55 -22.86 0.23 25.08
N THR A 56 -22.03 0.52 24.09
CA THR A 56 -21.89 -0.33 22.88
C THR A 56 -21.30 -1.69 23.25
N ALA A 57 -20.32 -1.75 24.16
CA ALA A 57 -19.71 -2.99 24.62
C ALA A 57 -20.73 -3.88 25.38
N GLU A 58 -21.58 -3.27 26.20
CA GLU A 58 -22.66 -3.96 26.91
C GLU A 58 -23.69 -4.53 25.91
N ALA A 59 -24.19 -3.71 24.99
CA ALA A 59 -25.13 -4.13 23.96
C ALA A 59 -24.54 -5.19 23.01
N TRP A 60 -23.26 -5.09 22.67
CA TRP A 60 -22.53 -6.10 21.90
C TRP A 60 -22.45 -7.44 22.65
N SER A 61 -22.07 -7.42 23.93
CA SER A 61 -21.98 -8.64 24.74
C SER A 61 -23.34 -9.30 24.99
N ALA A 62 -24.41 -8.51 25.01
CA ALA A 62 -25.78 -8.99 25.08
C ALA A 62 -26.31 -9.53 23.73
N GLY A 63 -25.56 -9.43 22.64
CA GLY A 63 -25.96 -9.89 21.31
C GLY A 63 -27.06 -9.01 20.65
N LEU A 64 -27.21 -7.78 21.10
CA LEU A 64 -28.21 -6.83 20.57
C LEU A 64 -27.74 -6.11 19.31
N LEU A 65 -26.44 -6.14 19.03
CA LEU A 65 -25.79 -5.46 17.90
C LEU A 65 -25.14 -6.46 16.96
N ASP A 66 -25.25 -6.21 15.67
CA ASP A 66 -24.41 -6.84 14.66
C ASP A 66 -23.19 -5.97 14.32
N LEU A 67 -22.34 -6.48 13.41
CA LEU A 67 -21.12 -5.81 12.99
C LEU A 67 -21.38 -4.47 12.29
N ASP A 68 -22.48 -4.32 11.57
CA ASP A 68 -22.79 -3.11 10.83
C ASP A 68 -23.32 -2.01 11.76
N HIS A 69 -24.08 -2.35 12.82
CA HIS A 69 -24.39 -1.43 13.92
C HIS A 69 -23.12 -0.92 14.60
N LEU A 70 -22.22 -1.83 14.97
CA LEU A 70 -20.93 -1.45 15.57
C LEU A 70 -20.15 -0.49 14.67
N ARG A 71 -20.10 -0.75 13.36
CA ARG A 71 -19.43 0.14 12.39
C ARG A 71 -20.05 1.53 12.32
N ALA A 72 -21.39 1.61 12.38
CA ALA A 72 -22.10 2.89 12.39
C ALA A 72 -21.73 3.72 13.62
N ILE A 73 -21.74 3.10 14.82
CA ILE A 73 -21.37 3.78 16.08
C ILE A 73 -19.88 4.18 16.08
N GLN A 74 -18.99 3.30 15.63
CA GLN A 74 -17.56 3.59 15.53
C GLN A 74 -17.27 4.73 14.54
N ARG A 75 -17.98 4.76 13.40
CA ARG A 75 -17.87 5.86 12.42
C ARG A 75 -18.30 7.17 13.07
N PHE A 76 -19.49 7.21 13.66
CA PHE A 76 -20.01 8.37 14.35
C PHE A 76 -19.04 8.92 15.41
N THR A 77 -18.55 8.05 16.32
CA THR A 77 -17.65 8.47 17.40
C THR A 77 -16.33 9.05 16.88
N ARG A 78 -15.79 8.46 15.81
CA ARG A 78 -14.56 8.92 15.15
C ARG A 78 -14.74 10.27 14.45
N GLU A 79 -15.93 10.56 13.95
CA GLU A 79 -16.26 11.77 13.19
C GLU A 79 -16.63 12.95 14.09
N LEU A 80 -16.87 12.71 15.38
CA LEU A 80 -17.09 13.80 16.34
C LEU A 80 -15.82 14.63 16.58
N PRO A 81 -15.96 15.96 16.72
CA PRO A 81 -14.85 16.84 17.05
C PRO A 81 -14.19 16.46 18.38
N THR A 82 -12.85 16.54 18.47
CA THR A 82 -12.12 16.24 19.71
C THR A 82 -12.45 17.19 20.85
N GLY A 83 -12.86 18.41 20.54
CA GLY A 83 -13.27 19.44 21.51
C GLY A 83 -14.67 19.21 22.16
N LEU A 84 -15.44 18.22 21.70
CA LEU A 84 -16.73 17.91 22.32
C LEU A 84 -16.53 17.36 23.74
N PRO A 85 -17.29 17.86 24.76
CA PRO A 85 -17.21 17.35 26.13
C PRO A 85 -17.39 15.83 26.22
N VAL A 86 -16.60 15.18 27.08
CA VAL A 86 -16.64 13.71 27.24
C VAL A 86 -18.03 13.22 27.59
N ALA A 87 -18.72 13.91 28.51
CA ALA A 87 -20.08 13.56 28.90
C ALA A 87 -21.11 13.61 27.75
N GLU A 88 -20.90 14.45 26.76
CA GLU A 88 -21.76 14.51 25.58
C GLU A 88 -21.46 13.38 24.60
N ARG A 89 -20.18 13.01 24.46
CA ARG A 89 -19.78 11.84 23.68
C ARG A 89 -20.35 10.58 24.26
N GLU A 90 -20.25 10.40 25.58
CA GLU A 90 -20.78 9.23 26.31
C GLU A 90 -22.30 9.15 26.20
N ARG A 91 -23.02 10.26 26.32
CA ARG A 91 -24.48 10.29 26.15
C ARG A 91 -24.89 9.94 24.71
N ALA A 92 -24.17 10.43 23.74
CA ALA A 92 -24.43 10.14 22.33
C ALA A 92 -24.15 8.66 21.98
N GLU A 93 -23.08 8.10 22.51
CA GLU A 93 -22.72 6.69 22.38
C GLU A 93 -23.80 5.80 23.01
N ALA A 94 -24.23 6.09 24.25
CA ALA A 94 -25.27 5.36 24.95
C ALA A 94 -26.61 5.41 24.19
N PHE A 95 -26.99 6.57 23.68
CA PHE A 95 -28.18 6.72 22.86
C PHE A 95 -28.15 5.86 21.59
N LEU A 96 -27.03 5.87 20.86
CA LEU A 96 -26.90 5.06 19.65
C LEU A 96 -26.85 3.56 19.96
N ALA A 97 -26.22 3.15 21.06
CA ALA A 97 -26.21 1.76 21.49
C ALA A 97 -27.62 1.26 21.85
N GLU A 98 -28.43 2.08 22.54
CA GLU A 98 -29.85 1.78 22.81
C GLU A 98 -30.64 1.65 21.51
N LYS A 99 -30.52 2.63 20.61
CA LYS A 99 -31.26 2.64 19.34
C LYS A 99 -30.85 1.55 18.37
N ALA A 100 -29.62 1.05 18.48
CA ALA A 100 -29.18 -0.08 17.66
C ALA A 100 -29.93 -1.39 17.98
N GLY A 101 -30.47 -1.55 19.18
CA GLY A 101 -31.36 -2.67 19.53
C GLY A 101 -32.75 -2.56 18.90
N GLU A 102 -33.16 -1.37 18.41
CA GLU A 102 -34.48 -1.10 17.84
C GLU A 102 -34.47 -0.88 16.32
N LEU A 103 -33.34 -0.42 15.78
CA LEU A 103 -33.20 0.03 14.39
C LEU A 103 -32.29 -0.90 13.59
N ARG A 104 -32.52 -1.01 12.29
CA ARG A 104 -31.56 -1.62 11.37
C ARG A 104 -30.33 -0.74 11.20
N PRO A 105 -29.17 -1.32 10.82
CA PRO A 105 -27.93 -0.57 10.63
C PRO A 105 -28.07 0.67 9.72
N ASP A 106 -28.79 0.53 8.59
CA ASP A 106 -29.03 1.63 7.63
C ASP A 106 -29.87 2.77 8.20
N GLN A 107 -30.74 2.46 9.15
CA GLN A 107 -31.56 3.45 9.88
C GLN A 107 -30.72 4.11 10.98
N LEU A 108 -29.92 3.31 11.71
CA LEU A 108 -29.03 3.81 12.75
C LEU A 108 -28.00 4.80 12.17
N GLU A 109 -27.44 4.50 10.98
CA GLU A 109 -26.54 5.43 10.29
C GLU A 109 -27.17 6.81 10.07
N LYS A 110 -28.42 6.85 9.60
CA LYS A 110 -29.15 8.13 9.40
C LYS A 110 -29.40 8.88 10.71
N VAL A 111 -29.65 8.16 11.79
CA VAL A 111 -29.78 8.75 13.14
C VAL A 111 -28.45 9.30 13.61
N ALA A 112 -27.38 8.53 13.44
CA ALA A 112 -26.01 8.95 13.79
C ALA A 112 -25.58 10.21 13.02
N ASP A 113 -25.85 10.29 11.70
CA ASP A 113 -25.56 11.47 10.88
C ASP A 113 -26.29 12.72 11.38
N LYS A 114 -27.60 12.60 11.72
CA LYS A 114 -28.37 13.72 12.29
C LYS A 114 -27.87 14.12 13.66
N LEU A 115 -27.53 13.15 14.51
CA LEU A 115 -26.98 13.41 15.83
C LEU A 115 -25.62 14.13 15.75
N ALA A 116 -24.76 13.72 14.79
CA ALA A 116 -23.47 14.37 14.55
C ALA A 116 -23.64 15.86 14.18
N VAL A 117 -24.59 16.19 13.30
CA VAL A 117 -24.91 17.59 12.94
C VAL A 117 -25.42 18.36 14.16
N THR A 118 -26.24 17.73 15.01
CA THR A 118 -26.77 18.38 16.22
C THR A 118 -25.68 18.69 17.23
N LEU A 119 -24.72 17.79 17.41
CA LEU A 119 -23.61 17.92 18.36
C LEU A 119 -22.48 18.82 17.84
N ASN A 120 -22.41 19.03 16.54
CA ASN A 120 -21.42 19.85 15.88
C ASN A 120 -22.06 20.73 14.79
N PRO A 121 -22.92 21.68 15.15
CA PRO A 121 -23.68 22.49 14.20
C PRO A 121 -22.78 23.33 13.30
N ASP A 122 -21.61 23.74 13.78
CA ASP A 122 -20.66 24.54 13.02
C ASP A 122 -19.80 23.74 12.05
N GLY A 123 -19.82 22.40 12.15
CA GLY A 123 -19.08 21.48 11.24
C GLY A 123 -17.56 21.68 11.24
N THR A 124 -17.02 22.42 12.21
CA THR A 124 -15.60 22.79 12.23
C THR A 124 -14.73 21.74 12.89
N PHE A 125 -13.97 21.02 12.07
CA PHE A 125 -12.85 20.23 12.57
C PHE A 125 -11.57 21.08 12.59
N SER A 126 -10.74 20.90 13.63
CA SER A 126 -9.42 21.54 13.70
C SER A 126 -8.52 21.07 12.57
N ASP A 127 -7.48 21.87 12.23
CA ASP A 127 -6.48 21.46 11.24
C ASP A 127 -5.76 20.17 11.64
N ALA A 128 -5.55 19.94 12.94
CA ALA A 128 -4.97 18.71 13.46
C ALA A 128 -5.87 17.48 13.18
N GLU A 129 -7.19 17.63 13.36
CA GLU A 129 -8.14 16.55 13.05
C GLU A 129 -8.21 16.25 11.55
N ARG A 130 -8.19 17.30 10.71
CA ARG A 130 -8.10 17.14 9.25
C ARG A 130 -6.80 16.45 8.84
N ALA A 131 -5.67 16.81 9.48
CA ALA A 131 -4.37 16.20 9.22
C ALA A 131 -4.33 14.69 9.53
N LEU A 132 -5.04 14.24 10.57
CA LEU A 132 -5.14 12.82 10.92
C LEU A 132 -6.02 12.01 9.94
N ARG A 133 -7.00 12.65 9.29
CA ARG A 133 -7.96 11.98 8.40
C ARG A 133 -7.51 11.93 6.93
N ARG A 134 -6.63 12.86 6.50
CA ARG A 134 -6.16 12.91 5.11
C ARG A 134 -5.41 11.64 4.73
N GLY A 135 -5.60 11.20 3.50
CA GLY A 135 -4.88 10.02 3.01
C GLY A 135 -5.26 9.62 1.60
N PHE A 136 -4.42 8.80 1.01
CA PHE A 136 -4.68 8.12 -0.24
C PHE A 136 -4.32 6.65 -0.10
N VAL A 137 -5.20 5.76 -0.53
CA VAL A 137 -4.98 4.32 -0.55
C VAL A 137 -5.58 3.69 -1.80
N TRP A 138 -4.90 2.69 -2.35
CA TRP A 138 -5.52 1.80 -3.32
C TRP A 138 -6.51 0.88 -2.61
N SER A 139 -7.71 0.76 -3.16
CA SER A 139 -8.81 -0.04 -2.59
C SER A 139 -8.79 -1.45 -3.18
N GLY A 140 -8.26 -2.40 -2.41
CA GLY A 140 -8.19 -3.79 -2.86
C GLY A 140 -7.01 -4.08 -3.80
N ARG A 141 -7.14 -5.15 -4.57
CA ARG A 141 -6.17 -5.59 -5.58
C ARG A 141 -6.52 -4.97 -6.94
N GLN A 142 -5.53 -4.91 -7.82
CA GLN A 142 -5.75 -4.62 -9.24
C GLN A 142 -6.72 -5.66 -9.83
N GLY A 143 -7.71 -5.18 -10.58
CA GLY A 143 -8.69 -6.04 -11.23
C GLY A 143 -8.08 -6.90 -12.36
N PRO A 144 -8.80 -7.92 -12.83
CA PRO A 144 -8.35 -8.72 -13.98
C PRO A 144 -8.27 -7.94 -15.29
N ASP A 145 -8.93 -6.80 -15.35
CA ASP A 145 -8.87 -5.79 -16.43
C ASP A 145 -7.67 -4.85 -16.32
N GLY A 146 -6.80 -5.03 -15.33
CA GLY A 146 -5.67 -4.17 -15.05
C GLY A 146 -6.01 -2.87 -14.33
N MET A 147 -7.30 -2.62 -14.02
CA MET A 147 -7.73 -1.40 -13.35
C MET A 147 -7.53 -1.47 -11.84
N SER A 148 -7.30 -0.30 -11.24
CA SER A 148 -7.15 -0.17 -9.79
C SER A 148 -8.07 0.92 -9.27
N ALA A 149 -8.88 0.61 -8.26
CA ALA A 149 -9.67 1.60 -7.54
C ALA A 149 -8.84 2.23 -6.42
N GLY A 150 -9.01 3.53 -6.18
CA GLY A 150 -8.36 4.24 -5.10
C GLY A 150 -9.33 5.12 -4.32
N ARG A 151 -9.02 5.37 -3.05
CA ARG A 151 -9.76 6.30 -2.20
C ARG A 151 -8.85 7.44 -1.75
N LEU A 152 -9.24 8.67 -2.07
CA LEU A 152 -8.59 9.89 -1.62
C LEU A 152 -9.47 10.60 -0.60
N ILE A 153 -8.91 10.93 0.56
CA ILE A 153 -9.49 11.86 1.53
C ILE A 153 -8.64 13.13 1.46
N ALA A 154 -9.13 14.09 0.69
CA ALA A 154 -8.43 15.34 0.42
C ALA A 154 -8.73 16.37 1.52
N THR A 155 -7.71 17.18 1.89
CA THR A 155 -7.94 18.41 2.62
C THR A 155 -8.68 19.42 1.73
N PRO A 156 -9.34 20.45 2.31
CA PRO A 156 -9.98 21.51 1.51
C PRO A 156 -9.01 22.18 0.52
N GLN A 157 -7.74 22.39 0.94
CA GLN A 157 -6.70 22.95 0.08
C GLN A 157 -6.41 22.03 -1.11
N LEU A 158 -6.08 20.75 -0.86
CA LEU A 158 -5.80 19.80 -1.93
C LEU A 158 -6.99 19.63 -2.88
N ARG A 159 -8.22 19.67 -2.35
CA ARG A 159 -9.44 19.65 -3.16
C ARG A 159 -9.50 20.85 -4.10
N ALA A 160 -9.25 22.05 -3.60
CA ALA A 160 -9.24 23.26 -4.43
C ALA A 160 -8.12 23.24 -5.50
N GLU A 161 -6.94 22.75 -5.14
CA GLU A 161 -5.82 22.58 -6.08
C GLU A 161 -6.17 21.58 -7.20
N ILE A 162 -6.77 20.44 -6.85
CA ILE A 162 -7.25 19.46 -7.85
C ILE A 162 -8.35 20.04 -8.72
N ASP A 163 -9.34 20.73 -8.14
CA ASP A 163 -10.44 21.33 -8.90
C ASP A 163 -9.93 22.38 -9.88
N ALA A 164 -8.97 23.22 -9.46
CA ALA A 164 -8.34 24.22 -10.35
C ALA A 164 -7.56 23.56 -11.51
N TRP A 165 -6.82 22.48 -11.22
CA TRP A 165 -6.15 21.69 -12.25
C TRP A 165 -7.14 21.08 -13.23
N LEU A 166 -8.17 20.40 -12.72
CA LEU A 166 -9.17 19.72 -13.53
C LEU A 166 -10.03 20.71 -14.36
N ALA A 167 -10.29 21.92 -13.86
CA ALA A 167 -11.03 22.94 -14.60
C ALA A 167 -10.36 23.26 -15.94
N LYS A 168 -9.04 23.28 -15.99
CA LYS A 168 -8.31 23.52 -17.25
C LYS A 168 -8.04 22.22 -18.02
N PHE A 169 -7.43 21.24 -17.37
CA PHE A 169 -6.85 20.10 -18.06
C PHE A 169 -7.83 18.94 -18.30
N ALA A 170 -9.01 18.95 -17.66
CA ALA A 170 -10.11 18.05 -17.97
C ALA A 170 -11.17 18.69 -18.90
N ALA A 171 -10.88 19.85 -19.48
CA ALA A 171 -11.71 20.45 -20.53
C ALA A 171 -11.70 19.58 -21.81
N PRO A 172 -12.76 19.60 -22.61
CA PRO A 172 -12.78 18.88 -23.88
C PRO A 172 -11.58 19.22 -24.77
N GLY A 173 -10.96 18.21 -25.37
CA GLY A 173 -9.78 18.35 -26.24
C GLY A 173 -8.45 18.48 -25.49
N MET A 174 -8.46 18.57 -24.13
CA MET A 174 -7.24 18.60 -23.33
C MET A 174 -6.80 17.20 -22.91
N CYS A 175 -5.50 16.97 -22.84
CA CYS A 175 -4.88 15.75 -22.30
C CYS A 175 -5.43 14.43 -22.87
N ASN A 176 -5.91 14.42 -24.13
CA ASN A 176 -6.47 13.22 -24.74
C ASN A 176 -5.34 12.27 -25.18
N PRO A 177 -5.18 11.08 -24.57
CA PRO A 177 -4.11 10.15 -24.92
C PRO A 177 -4.27 9.53 -26.32
N ASP A 178 -5.47 9.60 -26.91
CA ASP A 178 -5.77 9.05 -28.24
C ASP A 178 -5.40 10.02 -29.37
N ASP A 179 -5.12 11.29 -29.05
CA ASP A 179 -4.62 12.24 -30.03
C ASP A 179 -3.15 11.94 -30.37
N GLN A 180 -2.77 12.08 -31.64
CA GLN A 180 -1.37 11.91 -32.08
C GLN A 180 -0.42 12.84 -31.30
N THR A 181 -0.87 14.04 -30.97
CA THR A 181 -0.17 15.02 -30.15
C THR A 181 -1.13 15.57 -29.10
N PRO A 182 -1.18 14.96 -27.92
CA PRO A 182 -2.05 15.43 -26.84
C PRO A 182 -1.78 16.89 -26.47
N THR A 183 -2.83 17.71 -26.37
CA THR A 183 -2.72 19.10 -25.92
C THR A 183 -2.55 19.13 -24.39
N VAL A 184 -1.32 19.26 -23.91
CA VAL A 184 -1.00 19.33 -22.46
C VAL A 184 -0.64 20.74 -21.99
N THR A 185 -0.54 21.70 -22.91
CA THR A 185 -0.28 23.12 -22.66
C THR A 185 -1.09 23.96 -23.65
N GLY A 186 -1.34 25.25 -23.34
CA GLY A 186 -2.08 26.13 -24.24
C GLY A 186 -3.58 25.82 -24.31
N GLU A 187 -4.17 26.01 -25.47
CA GLU A 187 -5.59 25.80 -25.74
C GLU A 187 -5.79 24.75 -26.84
N PRO A 188 -6.77 23.86 -26.70
CA PRO A 188 -7.10 22.88 -27.73
C PRO A 188 -7.74 23.56 -28.96
N THR A 189 -7.56 22.95 -30.11
CA THR A 189 -8.25 23.44 -31.34
C THR A 189 -9.73 23.04 -31.28
N GLN A 190 -10.60 23.77 -32.00
CA GLN A 190 -12.02 23.43 -32.12
C GLN A 190 -12.20 21.98 -32.60
N GLY A 191 -11.38 21.54 -33.56
CA GLY A 191 -11.46 20.19 -34.10
C GLY A 191 -11.09 19.09 -33.08
N THR A 192 -10.17 19.36 -32.12
CA THR A 192 -9.88 18.41 -31.00
C THR A 192 -11.01 18.40 -29.98
N ILE A 193 -11.63 19.54 -29.72
CA ILE A 193 -12.81 19.67 -28.85
C ILE A 193 -13.98 18.85 -29.39
N ASP A 194 -14.30 19.03 -30.67
CA ASP A 194 -15.45 18.41 -31.31
C ASP A 194 -15.32 16.87 -31.43
N ARG A 195 -14.10 16.38 -31.52
CA ARG A 195 -13.81 14.93 -31.58
C ARG A 195 -13.71 14.26 -30.22
N ASP A 196 -13.66 15.00 -29.12
CA ASP A 196 -13.49 14.44 -27.78
C ASP A 196 -14.77 13.78 -27.26
N ALA A 197 -14.90 12.49 -27.50
CA ALA A 197 -16.04 11.69 -27.07
C ALA A 197 -15.92 11.18 -25.60
N ARG A 198 -14.84 11.52 -24.89
CA ARG A 198 -14.62 11.05 -23.52
C ARG A 198 -15.65 11.65 -22.55
N SER A 199 -16.09 10.84 -21.58
CA SER A 199 -16.88 11.33 -20.44
C SER A 199 -16.06 12.31 -19.58
N HIS A 200 -16.74 13.11 -18.76
CA HIS A 200 -16.07 14.02 -17.82
C HIS A 200 -15.12 13.27 -16.88
N ALA A 201 -15.51 12.09 -16.36
CA ALA A 201 -14.67 11.28 -15.49
C ALA A 201 -13.41 10.77 -16.20
N GLN A 202 -13.50 10.38 -17.46
CA GLN A 202 -12.34 9.98 -18.27
C GLN A 202 -11.37 11.15 -18.50
N ARG A 203 -11.88 12.34 -18.81
CA ARG A 203 -11.05 13.53 -18.96
C ARG A 203 -10.35 13.90 -17.66
N GLN A 204 -11.03 13.78 -16.50
CA GLN A 204 -10.39 13.99 -15.18
C GLN A 204 -9.26 12.99 -14.91
N HIS A 205 -9.46 11.71 -15.23
CA HIS A 205 -8.43 10.68 -15.13
C HIS A 205 -7.20 11.05 -15.98
N ASP A 206 -7.43 11.43 -17.26
CA ASP A 206 -6.35 11.72 -18.20
C ASP A 206 -5.59 13.00 -17.82
N ALA A 207 -6.30 14.00 -17.30
CA ALA A 207 -5.69 15.22 -16.74
C ALA A 207 -4.77 14.91 -15.53
N LEU A 208 -5.17 14.02 -14.64
CA LEU A 208 -4.32 13.56 -13.52
C LEU A 208 -3.14 12.74 -14.01
N SER A 209 -3.34 11.87 -15.01
CA SER A 209 -2.27 11.11 -15.64
C SER A 209 -1.22 12.03 -16.28
N ALA A 210 -1.66 13.08 -16.99
CA ALA A 210 -0.77 14.06 -17.57
C ALA A 210 0.05 14.83 -16.53
N LEU A 211 -0.57 15.20 -15.39
CA LEU A 211 0.12 15.84 -14.27
C LEU A 211 1.23 14.95 -13.72
N VAL A 212 0.91 13.71 -13.39
CA VAL A 212 1.89 12.76 -12.81
C VAL A 212 3.01 12.47 -13.81
N ARG A 213 2.67 12.25 -15.10
CA ARG A 213 3.66 12.00 -16.15
C ARG A 213 4.60 13.20 -16.33
N GLY A 214 4.06 14.42 -16.36
CA GLY A 214 4.86 15.64 -16.45
C GLY A 214 5.83 15.80 -15.28
N ARG A 215 5.40 15.46 -14.07
CA ARG A 215 6.28 15.50 -12.89
C ARG A 215 7.33 14.41 -12.92
N LEU A 216 6.99 13.17 -13.32
CA LEU A 216 7.97 12.09 -13.46
C LEU A 216 9.05 12.38 -14.52
N GLY A 217 8.74 13.24 -15.52
CA GLY A 217 9.70 13.70 -16.51
C GLY A 217 10.64 14.84 -16.05
N ASP A 218 10.45 15.37 -14.83
CA ASP A 218 11.28 16.47 -14.30
C ASP A 218 12.65 15.98 -13.84
N PRO A 219 13.75 16.42 -14.46
CA PRO A 219 15.10 16.01 -14.08
C PRO A 219 15.48 16.37 -12.64
N GLN A 220 14.79 17.34 -12.02
CA GLN A 220 15.04 17.81 -10.66
C GLN A 220 14.27 17.02 -9.60
N LEU A 221 13.51 15.98 -9.99
CA LEU A 221 12.70 15.21 -9.05
C LEU A 221 13.53 14.43 -7.99
N GLY A 222 14.83 14.33 -8.19
CA GLY A 222 15.75 13.67 -7.26
C GLY A 222 15.79 12.15 -7.44
N LYS A 223 16.14 11.46 -6.34
CA LYS A 223 16.32 10.00 -6.34
C LYS A 223 15.55 9.36 -5.20
N HIS A 224 15.01 8.19 -5.46
CA HIS A 224 14.42 7.30 -4.46
C HIS A 224 15.28 6.02 -4.38
N ASN A 225 15.80 5.71 -3.19
CA ASN A 225 16.67 4.54 -2.99
C ASN A 225 17.85 4.45 -3.99
N GLY A 226 18.44 5.59 -4.39
CA GLY A 226 19.56 5.65 -5.32
C GLY A 226 19.20 5.56 -6.80
N LEU A 227 17.94 5.33 -7.16
CA LEU A 227 17.42 5.38 -8.52
C LEU A 227 16.71 6.73 -8.78
N PRO A 228 16.73 7.25 -10.01
CA PRO A 228 15.79 8.31 -10.39
C PRO A 228 14.36 7.90 -10.06
N VAL A 229 13.50 8.86 -9.76
CA VAL A 229 12.05 8.58 -9.58
C VAL A 229 11.48 8.24 -10.94
N THR A 230 11.30 6.95 -11.20
CA THR A 230 10.90 6.42 -12.50
C THR A 230 10.04 5.17 -12.35
N ILE A 231 9.38 4.77 -13.43
CA ILE A 231 8.65 3.51 -13.49
C ILE A 231 9.63 2.39 -13.85
N ILE A 232 9.74 1.40 -12.99
CA ILE A 232 10.50 0.17 -13.26
C ILE A 232 9.47 -0.92 -13.54
N ALA A 233 9.57 -1.56 -14.69
CA ALA A 233 8.72 -2.68 -15.08
C ALA A 233 9.58 -3.82 -15.63
N THR A 234 9.25 -5.05 -15.27
CA THR A 234 9.93 -6.27 -15.70
C THR A 234 9.02 -7.07 -16.62
N ALA A 235 9.51 -7.41 -17.80
CA ALA A 235 8.85 -8.27 -18.78
C ALA A 235 9.87 -9.25 -19.37
N THR A 236 9.41 -10.39 -19.90
CA THR A 236 10.28 -11.30 -20.66
C THR A 236 10.47 -10.82 -22.10
N VAL A 237 11.56 -11.28 -22.73
CA VAL A 237 11.83 -10.98 -24.15
C VAL A 237 10.70 -11.53 -25.03
N GLU A 238 10.19 -12.73 -24.73
CA GLU A 238 9.07 -13.34 -25.45
C GLU A 238 7.79 -12.49 -25.36
N GLN A 239 7.46 -11.97 -24.17
CA GLN A 239 6.31 -11.06 -24.01
C GLN A 239 6.47 -9.79 -24.84
N LEU A 240 7.66 -9.19 -24.86
CA LEU A 240 7.94 -8.00 -25.68
C LEU A 240 7.86 -8.29 -27.18
N GLN A 241 8.36 -9.44 -27.64
CA GLN A 241 8.31 -9.86 -29.03
C GLN A 241 6.90 -10.19 -29.50
N SER A 242 6.13 -10.90 -28.68
CA SER A 242 4.74 -11.26 -28.97
C SER A 242 3.79 -10.07 -28.81
N GLY A 243 4.17 -9.04 -28.07
CA GLY A 243 3.28 -7.91 -27.73
C GLY A 243 2.13 -8.31 -26.80
N THR A 244 2.23 -9.44 -26.11
CA THR A 244 1.16 -10.01 -25.27
C THR A 244 1.62 -10.23 -23.83
N GLY A 245 0.65 -10.37 -22.91
CA GLY A 245 0.93 -10.57 -21.49
C GLY A 245 1.07 -9.26 -20.71
N HIS A 246 1.68 -9.36 -19.53
CA HIS A 246 1.79 -8.25 -18.58
C HIS A 246 3.21 -8.15 -18.01
N ALA A 247 3.73 -6.93 -17.96
CA ALA A 247 4.91 -6.61 -17.18
C ALA A 247 4.53 -6.40 -15.71
N VAL A 248 5.45 -6.72 -14.80
CA VAL A 248 5.31 -6.47 -13.36
C VAL A 248 6.06 -5.21 -13.00
N THR A 249 5.39 -4.23 -12.40
CA THR A 249 6.06 -3.01 -11.92
C THR A 249 6.79 -3.25 -10.61
N ALA A 250 7.79 -2.41 -10.29
CA ALA A 250 8.44 -2.43 -8.99
C ALA A 250 7.50 -2.04 -7.82
N GLY A 251 6.32 -1.50 -8.11
CA GLY A 251 5.22 -1.27 -7.17
C GLY A 251 4.31 -2.49 -6.99
N GLY A 252 4.54 -3.59 -7.72
CA GLY A 252 3.76 -4.82 -7.64
C GLY A 252 2.48 -4.83 -8.50
N SER A 253 2.21 -3.79 -9.30
CA SER A 253 1.09 -3.76 -10.24
C SER A 253 1.47 -4.35 -11.59
N LEU A 254 0.45 -4.75 -12.36
CA LEU A 254 0.61 -5.29 -13.71
C LEU A 254 0.33 -4.19 -14.75
N ILE A 255 1.14 -4.16 -15.80
CA ILE A 255 0.93 -3.30 -16.98
C ILE A 255 0.85 -4.22 -18.20
N PRO A 256 -0.20 -4.14 -19.04
CA PRO A 256 -0.24 -4.82 -20.32
C PRO A 256 0.97 -4.47 -21.18
N ILE A 257 1.55 -5.44 -21.89
CA ILE A 257 2.72 -5.21 -22.74
C ILE A 257 2.51 -4.11 -23.79
N PRO A 258 1.37 -4.01 -24.47
CA PRO A 258 1.13 -2.89 -25.41
C PRO A 258 1.20 -1.53 -24.72
N ASP A 259 0.72 -1.42 -23.48
CA ASP A 259 0.78 -0.17 -22.71
C ASP A 259 2.23 0.15 -22.28
N LEU A 260 2.98 -0.87 -21.87
CA LEU A 260 4.41 -0.71 -21.57
C LEU A 260 5.19 -0.19 -22.77
N ILE A 261 4.96 -0.77 -23.96
CA ILE A 261 5.62 -0.35 -25.22
C ILE A 261 5.25 1.11 -25.54
N ARG A 262 3.97 1.49 -25.44
CA ARG A 262 3.52 2.87 -25.63
C ARG A 262 4.14 3.84 -24.64
N MET A 263 4.26 3.46 -23.37
CA MET A 263 4.93 4.27 -22.35
C MET A 263 6.42 4.43 -22.65
N ALA A 264 7.09 3.37 -23.10
CA ALA A 264 8.52 3.36 -23.40
C ALA A 264 8.87 4.25 -24.60
N SER A 265 7.98 4.44 -25.57
CA SER A 265 8.22 5.30 -26.74
C SER A 265 8.46 6.79 -26.40
N HIS A 266 8.09 7.23 -25.18
CA HIS A 266 8.17 8.61 -24.72
C HIS A 266 9.06 8.81 -23.49
N ALA A 267 9.87 7.81 -23.09
CA ALA A 267 10.64 7.85 -21.86
C ALA A 267 12.12 7.45 -22.07
N TYR A 268 13.01 7.95 -21.22
CA TYR A 268 14.34 7.34 -21.05
C TYR A 268 14.16 5.99 -20.39
N HIS A 269 14.68 4.92 -21.01
CA HIS A 269 14.58 3.57 -20.46
C HIS A 269 15.94 2.96 -20.23
N TYR A 270 16.03 2.18 -19.14
CA TYR A 270 17.13 1.26 -18.90
C TYR A 270 16.67 -0.12 -19.37
N LEU A 271 17.34 -0.67 -20.37
CA LEU A 271 17.10 -2.04 -20.81
C LEU A 271 18.05 -2.96 -20.08
N ALA A 272 17.54 -3.86 -19.25
CA ALA A 272 18.28 -4.98 -18.69
C ALA A 272 17.73 -6.26 -19.31
N ILE A 273 18.52 -6.91 -20.16
CA ILE A 273 18.20 -8.19 -20.79
C ILE A 273 18.89 -9.27 -19.98
N PHE A 274 18.12 -10.28 -19.58
CA PHE A 274 18.63 -11.52 -18.97
C PHE A 274 18.44 -12.64 -19.99
N GLU A 275 19.54 -13.27 -20.42
CA GLU A 275 19.45 -14.53 -21.15
C GLU A 275 19.28 -15.69 -20.15
N ASP A 276 18.49 -16.69 -20.52
CA ASP A 276 18.36 -17.92 -19.77
C ASP A 276 19.75 -18.57 -19.63
N GLY A 277 20.31 -18.52 -18.41
CA GLY A 277 21.56 -19.21 -18.06
C GLY A 277 22.79 -18.32 -17.82
N ASP A 278 22.80 -17.06 -18.20
CA ASP A 278 23.99 -16.19 -18.01
C ASP A 278 23.60 -14.85 -17.35
N GLU A 279 23.07 -14.92 -16.14
CA GLU A 279 22.93 -13.73 -15.28
C GLU A 279 24.36 -13.20 -14.98
N ARG A 280 24.85 -12.25 -15.76
CA ARG A 280 26.11 -11.55 -15.42
C ARG A 280 25.85 -10.67 -14.21
N PRO A 281 26.27 -11.09 -13.01
CA PRO A 281 26.04 -10.30 -11.81
C PRO A 281 26.92 -9.06 -11.87
N LEU A 282 26.35 -7.93 -11.45
CA LEU A 282 27.09 -6.71 -11.27
C LEU A 282 27.90 -6.81 -9.97
N TYR A 283 29.21 -6.98 -10.11
CA TYR A 283 30.13 -7.17 -9.00
C TYR A 283 30.77 -5.85 -8.60
N LEU A 284 30.61 -5.42 -7.35
CA LEU A 284 31.34 -4.28 -6.76
C LEU A 284 32.34 -4.72 -5.68
N GLY A 285 32.33 -6.00 -5.30
CA GLY A 285 33.18 -6.52 -4.25
C GLY A 285 33.02 -5.74 -2.94
N ARG A 286 34.11 -5.31 -2.36
CA ARG A 286 34.14 -4.45 -1.16
C ARG A 286 34.46 -2.97 -1.45
N SER A 287 34.48 -2.57 -2.71
CA SER A 287 34.78 -1.18 -3.09
C SER A 287 33.69 -0.20 -2.64
N LYS A 288 32.44 -0.64 -2.57
CA LYS A 288 31.30 0.15 -2.09
C LYS A 288 30.36 -0.72 -1.25
N ARG A 289 29.92 -0.17 -0.11
CA ARG A 289 28.89 -0.82 0.74
C ARG A 289 27.49 -0.69 0.15
N ILE A 290 27.17 0.47 -0.43
CA ILE A 290 25.83 0.76 -0.93
C ILE A 290 25.70 0.19 -2.34
N ALA A 291 24.65 -0.58 -2.58
CA ALA A 291 24.31 -1.11 -3.90
C ALA A 291 24.13 0.00 -4.93
N SER A 292 24.68 -0.21 -6.14
CA SER A 292 24.54 0.73 -7.26
C SER A 292 23.10 0.79 -7.78
N ALA A 293 22.82 1.80 -8.61
CA ALA A 293 21.54 1.90 -9.32
C ALA A 293 21.26 0.64 -10.16
N ASP A 294 22.28 0.17 -10.91
CA ASP A 294 22.15 -0.99 -11.78
C ASP A 294 21.89 -2.28 -11.00
N GLN A 295 22.58 -2.48 -9.87
CA GLN A 295 22.30 -3.61 -8.97
C GLN A 295 20.86 -3.58 -8.43
N ARG A 296 20.32 -2.39 -8.15
CA ARG A 296 18.91 -2.26 -7.72
C ARG A 296 17.93 -2.58 -8.84
N VAL A 297 18.22 -2.17 -10.08
CA VAL A 297 17.40 -2.55 -11.25
C VAL A 297 17.37 -4.07 -11.40
N VAL A 298 18.52 -4.74 -11.29
CA VAL A 298 18.61 -6.21 -11.34
C VAL A 298 17.81 -6.85 -10.19
N LEU A 299 17.90 -6.31 -8.97
CA LEU A 299 17.11 -6.82 -7.84
C LEU A 299 15.61 -6.64 -8.05
N HIS A 300 15.17 -5.55 -8.71
CA HIS A 300 13.75 -5.41 -9.08
C HIS A 300 13.29 -6.50 -10.05
N ALA A 301 14.12 -6.92 -10.98
CA ALA A 301 13.80 -8.02 -11.87
C ALA A 301 13.86 -9.38 -11.15
N LYS A 302 14.83 -9.59 -10.27
CA LYS A 302 15.13 -10.86 -9.60
C LYS A 302 14.23 -11.14 -8.40
N ASP A 303 14.11 -10.20 -7.47
CA ASP A 303 13.37 -10.36 -6.21
C ASP A 303 11.95 -9.78 -6.30
N ARG A 304 11.71 -8.78 -7.15
CA ARG A 304 10.45 -8.04 -7.35
C ARG A 304 9.91 -7.37 -6.09
N GLY A 305 10.24 -7.88 -4.90
CA GLY A 305 9.82 -7.39 -3.60
C GLY A 305 10.59 -8.01 -2.45
N CYS A 306 10.10 -7.82 -1.23
CA CYS A 306 10.73 -8.35 -0.04
C CYS A 306 10.89 -9.87 -0.11
N SER A 307 12.11 -10.39 0.15
CA SER A 307 12.42 -11.82 0.05
C SER A 307 11.96 -12.64 1.28
N ALA A 308 11.43 -12.00 2.35
CA ALA A 308 10.94 -12.70 3.53
C ALA A 308 9.68 -13.53 3.20
N PRO A 309 9.58 -14.78 3.70
CA PRO A 309 8.45 -15.67 3.41
C PRO A 309 7.09 -15.01 3.67
N GLY A 310 6.17 -15.06 2.69
CA GLY A 310 4.82 -14.54 2.77
C GLY A 310 4.71 -13.01 2.83
N CYS A 311 5.80 -12.25 2.59
CA CYS A 311 5.77 -10.80 2.55
C CYS A 311 5.32 -10.30 1.17
N ASP A 312 4.34 -9.41 1.15
CA ASP A 312 3.77 -8.79 -0.04
C ASP A 312 4.33 -7.40 -0.37
N VAL A 313 5.32 -6.93 0.38
CA VAL A 313 5.89 -5.58 0.21
C VAL A 313 6.68 -5.50 -1.09
N PRO A 314 6.30 -4.61 -2.02
CA PRO A 314 6.94 -4.47 -3.33
C PRO A 314 8.33 -3.84 -3.25
N GLY A 315 9.12 -4.01 -4.30
CA GLY A 315 10.52 -3.60 -4.36
C GLY A 315 10.78 -2.11 -4.11
N TYR A 316 9.88 -1.21 -4.51
CA TYR A 316 10.02 0.24 -4.22
C TYR A 316 10.08 0.56 -2.72
N LEU A 317 9.48 -0.27 -1.89
CA LEU A 317 9.43 -0.10 -0.43
C LEU A 317 10.47 -0.96 0.29
N CYS A 318 11.42 -1.54 -0.44
CA CYS A 318 12.46 -2.40 0.09
C CYS A 318 13.82 -1.71 0.12
N GLU A 319 14.61 -2.08 1.10
CA GLU A 319 16.04 -1.78 1.19
C GLU A 319 16.84 -2.95 0.61
N VAL A 320 18.08 -2.68 0.19
CA VAL A 320 19.01 -3.74 -0.21
C VAL A 320 19.73 -4.26 1.02
N HIS A 321 19.61 -5.57 1.23
CA HIS A 321 20.28 -6.31 2.30
C HIS A 321 21.43 -7.16 1.73
N HIS A 322 22.57 -7.15 2.42
CA HIS A 322 23.67 -8.08 2.15
C HIS A 322 23.35 -9.43 2.81
N VAL A 323 23.23 -10.48 2.02
CA VAL A 323 22.92 -11.83 2.53
C VAL A 323 24.02 -12.33 3.47
N ASP A 324 25.27 -12.05 3.14
CA ASP A 324 26.40 -12.14 4.04
C ASP A 324 26.68 -10.73 4.57
N GLU A 325 26.60 -10.53 5.90
CA GLU A 325 26.71 -9.19 6.50
C GLU A 325 28.01 -8.47 6.06
N TRP A 326 27.87 -7.21 5.67
CA TRP A 326 29.00 -6.39 5.26
C TRP A 326 30.08 -6.27 6.35
N SER A 327 29.69 -6.20 7.63
CA SER A 327 30.59 -6.19 8.78
C SER A 327 31.47 -7.43 8.84
N ASP A 328 30.92 -8.57 8.40
CA ASP A 328 31.56 -9.88 8.49
C ASP A 328 32.26 -10.31 7.20
N GLY A 329 32.53 -9.34 6.32
CA GLY A 329 33.26 -9.58 5.07
C GLY A 329 32.41 -9.75 3.84
N GLY A 330 31.08 -9.61 3.94
CA GLY A 330 30.16 -9.71 2.82
C GLY A 330 30.49 -8.77 1.66
N LEU A 331 30.13 -9.17 0.45
CA LEU A 331 30.41 -8.45 -0.80
C LEU A 331 29.15 -7.74 -1.31
N THR A 332 29.33 -6.57 -1.93
CA THR A 332 28.27 -5.88 -2.65
C THR A 332 28.21 -6.38 -4.10
N ASN A 333 27.91 -7.68 -4.24
CA ASN A 333 27.69 -8.34 -5.50
C ASN A 333 26.21 -8.68 -5.62
N VAL A 334 25.58 -8.52 -6.78
CA VAL A 334 24.14 -8.67 -6.94
C VAL A 334 23.62 -10.07 -6.58
N ASP A 335 24.43 -11.11 -6.73
CA ASP A 335 24.18 -12.48 -6.29
C ASP A 335 24.25 -12.67 -4.77
N ARG A 336 24.82 -11.70 -4.04
CA ARG A 336 24.91 -11.65 -2.56
C ARG A 336 24.00 -10.60 -1.95
N LEU A 337 23.15 -9.99 -2.75
CA LEU A 337 22.18 -9.00 -2.32
C LEU A 337 20.76 -9.54 -2.43
N THR A 338 19.85 -8.96 -1.65
CA THR A 338 18.42 -9.24 -1.71
C THR A 338 17.61 -8.05 -1.24
N PHE A 339 16.32 -8.00 -1.58
CA PHE A 339 15.40 -7.02 -1.04
C PHE A 339 14.82 -7.46 0.30
N ALA A 340 14.83 -6.55 1.27
CA ALA A 340 14.11 -6.67 2.54
C ALA A 340 13.36 -5.37 2.84
N CYS A 341 12.07 -5.44 3.20
CA CYS A 341 11.34 -4.26 3.65
C CYS A 341 11.84 -3.83 5.04
N GLY A 342 11.59 -2.58 5.44
CA GLY A 342 12.10 -2.01 6.68
C GLY A 342 11.85 -2.89 7.93
N PRO A 343 10.62 -3.40 8.17
CA PRO A 343 10.36 -4.35 9.25
C PRO A 343 11.22 -5.61 9.17
N HIS A 344 11.29 -6.27 8.01
CA HIS A 344 12.06 -7.51 7.84
C HIS A 344 13.59 -7.27 7.88
N HIS A 345 14.08 -6.15 7.36
CA HIS A 345 15.49 -5.78 7.51
C HIS A 345 15.87 -5.55 8.98
N ARG A 346 14.94 -4.99 9.77
CA ARG A 346 15.14 -4.84 11.23
C ARG A 346 15.23 -6.19 11.93
N LEU A 347 14.44 -7.20 11.53
CA LEU A 347 14.50 -8.55 12.09
C LEU A 347 15.86 -9.21 11.92
N ILE A 348 16.50 -9.04 10.77
CA ILE A 348 17.86 -9.55 10.56
C ILE A 348 18.80 -8.86 11.55
N ARG A 349 18.70 -7.54 11.68
CA ARG A 349 19.62 -6.76 12.52
C ARG A 349 19.43 -6.95 14.02
N LEU A 350 18.21 -7.12 14.49
CA LEU A 350 17.86 -7.12 15.93
C LEU A 350 17.18 -8.41 16.38
N GLY A 351 16.50 -9.12 15.49
CA GLY A 351 15.67 -10.28 15.82
C GLY A 351 16.39 -11.62 15.67
N GLY A 352 17.68 -11.63 15.36
CA GLY A 352 18.46 -12.88 15.23
C GLY A 352 18.13 -13.71 13.99
N TRP A 353 17.35 -13.16 13.05
CA TRP A 353 17.13 -13.79 11.77
C TRP A 353 18.38 -13.73 10.90
N ARG A 354 18.58 -14.76 10.08
CA ARG A 354 19.65 -14.82 9.10
C ARG A 354 19.10 -15.13 7.71
N THR A 355 19.86 -14.76 6.68
CA THR A 355 19.55 -15.07 5.29
C THR A 355 20.69 -15.87 4.67
N ARG A 356 20.38 -16.67 3.66
CA ARG A 356 21.40 -17.32 2.80
C ARG A 356 20.88 -17.44 1.39
N LYS A 357 21.78 -17.45 0.41
CA LYS A 357 21.42 -17.79 -0.97
C LYS A 357 21.37 -19.29 -1.14
N ARG A 358 20.32 -19.74 -1.83
CA ARG A 358 20.21 -21.13 -2.35
C ARG A 358 20.94 -21.24 -3.68
N ASN A 359 21.16 -22.47 -4.16
CA ASN A 359 21.76 -22.74 -5.46
C ASN A 359 20.94 -22.19 -6.64
N ASP A 360 19.61 -22.06 -6.46
CA ASP A 360 18.69 -21.46 -7.42
C ASP A 360 18.64 -19.94 -7.37
N GLY A 361 19.57 -19.29 -6.65
CA GLY A 361 19.67 -17.84 -6.51
C GLY A 361 18.65 -17.19 -5.57
N ARG A 362 17.64 -17.93 -5.07
CA ARG A 362 16.66 -17.41 -4.12
C ARG A 362 17.26 -17.14 -2.75
N THR A 363 16.70 -16.19 -2.03
CA THR A 363 17.08 -15.91 -0.65
C THR A 363 16.20 -16.71 0.30
N GLU A 364 16.83 -17.51 1.13
CA GLU A 364 16.20 -18.28 2.18
C GLU A 364 16.36 -17.57 3.51
N TRP A 365 15.30 -17.56 4.31
CA TRP A 365 15.23 -16.94 5.64
C TRP A 365 15.29 -18.01 6.71
N LEU A 366 16.22 -17.86 7.64
CA LEU A 366 16.44 -18.76 8.75
C LEU A 366 15.98 -18.08 10.04
N PRO A 367 14.97 -18.62 10.74
CA PRO A 367 14.52 -18.09 12.02
C PRO A 367 15.58 -18.31 13.09
N PRO A 368 15.61 -17.50 14.15
CA PRO A 368 16.45 -17.76 15.31
C PRO A 368 16.02 -19.07 16.01
N PRO A 369 16.94 -19.81 16.66
CA PRO A 369 16.70 -21.17 17.18
C PRO A 369 15.52 -21.28 18.17
N GLN A 370 15.19 -20.19 18.85
CA GLN A 370 14.08 -20.14 19.83
C GLN A 370 12.69 -20.03 19.16
N LEU A 371 12.62 -19.75 17.87
CA LEU A 371 11.34 -19.65 17.14
C LEU A 371 11.10 -20.94 16.34
N PRO A 372 10.02 -21.69 16.63
CA PRO A 372 9.68 -22.91 15.89
C PRO A 372 9.02 -22.59 14.53
N LEU A 373 9.69 -21.79 13.71
CA LEU A 373 9.23 -21.43 12.38
C LEU A 373 10.05 -22.17 11.32
N PRO A 374 9.44 -22.57 10.19
CA PRO A 374 10.17 -23.22 9.12
C PRO A 374 11.13 -22.24 8.42
N VAL A 375 12.25 -22.77 7.97
CA VAL A 375 13.11 -22.09 6.99
C VAL A 375 12.34 -21.97 5.68
N GLY A 376 12.40 -20.82 5.01
CA GLY A 376 11.59 -20.61 3.81
C GLY A 376 12.08 -19.52 2.87
N THR A 377 11.54 -19.53 1.69
CA THR A 377 11.72 -18.52 0.64
C THR A 377 10.39 -17.81 0.38
N ASN A 378 10.42 -16.60 -0.18
CA ASN A 378 9.22 -15.93 -0.60
C ASN A 378 8.81 -16.36 -2.02
N THR A 379 7.58 -16.81 -2.17
CA THR A 379 6.96 -17.14 -3.46
C THR A 379 5.90 -16.12 -3.89
N PHE A 380 5.57 -15.15 -3.01
CA PHE A 380 4.50 -14.19 -3.28
C PHE A 380 4.76 -13.36 -4.54
N HIS A 381 6.00 -12.92 -4.75
CA HIS A 381 6.38 -12.08 -5.90
C HIS A 381 6.66 -12.88 -7.18
N HIS A 382 6.60 -14.22 -7.10
CA HIS A 382 6.87 -15.15 -8.19
C HIS A 382 5.80 -16.24 -8.26
N PRO A 383 4.52 -15.89 -8.47
CA PRO A 383 3.41 -16.87 -8.49
C PRO A 383 3.54 -17.87 -9.62
N GLU A 384 4.21 -17.52 -10.72
CA GLU A 384 4.51 -18.40 -11.84
C GLU A 384 5.28 -19.67 -11.42
N ARG A 385 6.12 -19.58 -10.39
CA ARG A 385 6.89 -20.71 -9.86
C ARG A 385 6.07 -21.71 -9.04
N LEU A 386 4.80 -21.42 -8.78
CA LEU A 386 3.88 -22.32 -8.07
C LEU A 386 3.06 -23.20 -9.04
N LEU A 387 3.09 -22.90 -10.34
CA LEU A 387 2.37 -23.67 -11.33
C LEU A 387 3.15 -24.97 -11.65
N PRO A 388 2.47 -26.14 -11.70
CA PRO A 388 3.13 -27.38 -12.13
C PRO A 388 3.46 -27.26 -13.62
N GLY A 389 4.72 -27.23 -14.00
CA GLY A 389 5.16 -27.17 -15.39
C GLY A 389 6.54 -26.57 -15.63
N ASP A 390 7.01 -25.67 -14.79
CA ASP A 390 8.34 -25.04 -14.92
C ASP A 390 9.40 -25.74 -14.02
N GLN A 391 9.56 -27.04 -14.19
CA GLN A 391 10.74 -27.79 -13.75
C GLN A 391 11.49 -28.25 -15.01
N THR A 392 12.09 -27.31 -15.71
CA THR A 392 13.15 -27.64 -16.70
C THR A 392 14.41 -26.90 -16.31
#